data_53082f4171028ef3d679039d9770eb67
#
_entry.id   53082f4171028ef3d679039d9770eb67
#
_cell.length_a   1.000
_cell.length_b   1.000
_cell.length_c   1.000
_cell.angle_alpha   90.00
_cell.angle_beta   90.00
_cell.angle_gamma   90.00
#
_symmetry.space_group_name_H-M   'P 1'
#
loop_
_entity.id
_entity.type
_entity.pdbx_description
1 polymer ?
#
loop_
_entity_poly.entity_id
_entity_poly.type
_entity_poly.pdbx_seq_one_letter_code
_entity_poly.pdbx_strand_id
1 'polypeptide(L)'
;MVDRPVIQYVVEEGLASGADEVVIVNSRDKKSIEKHFSPDTELVATLRARGKDAYADEVERVGNLNVSYVYQDEPLGLGHAIHCAAEKTADEPFFVLLGDVIVPDNNICPRMLEVSRAHGGASVIAVLPVPDEQVHRFGIIDGAPVEGENGVWKVNSLVEKPALEDAPSNLSVFGRYLLSARVMELLADAKPTVGGEIQLTDALDAVLAEEEMYAVVISDEDGFDTGTVETWLDTNNKLYARKNG
;
A
#
# COMPACT_ATOMS: atom_id res chain seq x y z
N MET A 1 9.59 -13.52 -2.07
CA MET A 1 10.65 -13.04 -1.15
C MET A 1 10.93 -14.15 -0.17
N VAL A 2 12.14 -14.53 0.03
CA VAL A 2 12.54 -15.69 0.86
C VAL A 2 11.69 -16.93 0.57
N ASP A 3 10.47 -17.02 1.10
CA ASP A 3 9.59 -18.18 1.06
C ASP A 3 8.18 -17.89 0.50
N ARG A 4 7.85 -16.62 0.20
CA ARG A 4 6.52 -16.25 -0.34
C ARG A 4 6.61 -15.04 -1.30
N PRO A 5 5.65 -14.86 -2.23
CA PRO A 5 5.61 -13.69 -3.12
C PRO A 5 5.40 -12.38 -2.34
N VAL A 6 5.87 -11.26 -2.90
CA VAL A 6 5.63 -9.90 -2.32
C VAL A 6 4.15 -9.65 -2.07
N ILE A 7 3.31 -9.93 -3.07
CA ILE A 7 1.87 -9.69 -2.98
C ILE A 7 1.20 -10.44 -1.82
N GLN A 8 1.74 -11.58 -1.38
CA GLN A 8 1.20 -12.30 -0.23
C GLN A 8 1.44 -11.54 1.08
N TYR A 9 2.60 -10.90 1.25
CA TYR A 9 2.85 -10.03 2.41
C TYR A 9 1.83 -8.88 2.46
N VAL A 10 1.56 -8.25 1.31
CA VAL A 10 0.63 -7.12 1.22
C VAL A 10 -0.81 -7.54 1.54
N VAL A 11 -1.25 -8.68 1.01
CA VAL A 11 -2.59 -9.23 1.30
C VAL A 11 -2.74 -9.58 2.78
N GLU A 12 -1.74 -10.26 3.34
CA GLU A 12 -1.75 -10.64 4.76
C GLU A 12 -1.71 -9.42 5.69
N GLU A 13 -0.98 -8.36 5.32
CA GLU A 13 -0.98 -7.09 6.05
C GLU A 13 -2.37 -6.44 6.05
N GLY A 14 -3.04 -6.35 4.89
CA GLY A 14 -4.38 -5.78 4.80
C GLY A 14 -5.39 -6.51 5.70
N LEU A 15 -5.42 -7.84 5.62
CA LEU A 15 -6.32 -8.67 6.44
C LEU A 15 -5.96 -8.59 7.93
N ALA A 16 -4.67 -8.60 8.30
CA ALA A 16 -4.21 -8.47 9.68
C ALA A 16 -4.52 -7.09 10.28
N SER A 17 -4.68 -6.07 9.43
CA SER A 17 -5.04 -4.70 9.84
C SER A 17 -6.54 -4.51 10.06
N GLY A 18 -7.33 -5.56 9.88
CA GLY A 18 -8.77 -5.57 10.15
C GLY A 18 -9.64 -5.29 8.93
N ALA A 19 -9.09 -5.35 7.72
CA ALA A 19 -9.91 -5.34 6.51
C ALA A 19 -10.67 -6.66 6.35
N ASP A 20 -11.95 -6.60 6.02
CA ASP A 20 -12.79 -7.78 5.79
C ASP A 20 -12.42 -8.50 4.48
N GLU A 21 -11.99 -7.75 3.48
CA GLU A 21 -11.62 -8.24 2.14
C GLU A 21 -10.42 -7.46 1.62
N VAL A 22 -9.55 -8.11 0.86
CA VAL A 22 -8.53 -7.45 0.06
C VAL A 22 -8.90 -7.54 -1.42
N VAL A 23 -9.05 -6.37 -2.06
CA VAL A 23 -9.32 -6.26 -3.50
C VAL A 23 -8.02 -6.03 -4.23
N ILE A 24 -7.61 -6.96 -5.07
CA ILE A 24 -6.42 -6.80 -5.90
C ILE A 24 -6.81 -6.17 -7.24
N VAL A 25 -6.29 -4.97 -7.50
CA VAL A 25 -6.36 -4.37 -8.84
C VAL A 25 -5.31 -5.04 -9.71
N ASN A 26 -5.75 -5.85 -10.66
CA ASN A 26 -4.89 -6.70 -11.49
C ASN A 26 -4.99 -6.31 -12.98
N SER A 27 -4.10 -6.83 -13.81
CA SER A 27 -4.28 -6.88 -15.26
C SER A 27 -4.71 -8.29 -15.68
N ARG A 28 -5.51 -8.41 -16.74
CA ARG A 28 -6.04 -9.70 -17.20
C ARG A 28 -4.98 -10.72 -17.58
N ASP A 29 -3.77 -10.25 -17.89
CA ASP A 29 -2.63 -11.11 -18.26
C ASP A 29 -1.89 -11.71 -17.04
N LYS A 30 -2.08 -11.17 -15.84
CA LYS A 30 -1.38 -11.61 -14.61
C LYS A 30 -2.14 -12.71 -13.85
N LYS A 31 -2.51 -13.79 -14.53
CA LYS A 31 -3.24 -14.93 -13.96
C LYS A 31 -2.49 -15.66 -12.83
N SER A 32 -1.18 -15.47 -12.72
CA SER A 32 -0.38 -16.06 -11.66
C SER A 32 -0.76 -15.56 -10.27
N ILE A 33 -1.21 -14.30 -10.15
CA ILE A 33 -1.68 -13.72 -8.88
C ILE A 33 -2.98 -14.42 -8.46
N GLU A 34 -3.95 -14.53 -9.37
CA GLU A 34 -5.23 -15.20 -9.09
C GLU A 34 -5.01 -16.67 -8.71
N LYS A 35 -4.13 -17.37 -9.46
CA LYS A 35 -3.79 -18.76 -9.14
C LYS A 35 -3.16 -18.90 -7.76
N HIS A 36 -2.34 -17.94 -7.31
CA HIS A 36 -1.68 -17.99 -6.02
C HIS A 36 -2.65 -17.96 -4.84
N PHE A 37 -3.73 -17.17 -4.94
CA PHE A 37 -4.75 -17.04 -3.91
C PHE A 37 -6.01 -17.89 -4.17
N SER A 38 -5.94 -18.85 -5.09
CA SER A 38 -7.03 -19.79 -5.34
C SER A 38 -6.78 -21.13 -4.66
N PRO A 39 -7.81 -21.82 -4.14
CA PRO A 39 -7.68 -23.15 -3.61
C PRO A 39 -7.07 -24.13 -4.62
N ASP A 40 -6.00 -24.84 -4.23
CA ASP A 40 -5.34 -25.89 -5.04
C ASP A 40 -5.37 -27.21 -4.30
N THR A 41 -6.50 -27.90 -4.34
CA THR A 41 -6.72 -29.16 -3.64
C THR A 41 -5.83 -30.30 -4.14
N GLU A 42 -5.42 -30.28 -5.41
CA GLU A 42 -4.52 -31.27 -5.99
C GLU A 42 -3.09 -31.11 -5.45
N LEU A 43 -2.59 -29.86 -5.39
CA LEU A 43 -1.30 -29.56 -4.79
C LEU A 43 -1.28 -29.91 -3.31
N VAL A 44 -2.31 -29.54 -2.55
CA VAL A 44 -2.46 -29.91 -1.13
C VAL A 44 -2.39 -31.41 -0.93
N ALA A 45 -3.17 -32.20 -1.68
CA ALA A 45 -3.15 -33.67 -1.60
C ALA A 45 -1.77 -34.25 -1.95
N THR A 46 -1.12 -33.70 -2.97
CA THR A 46 0.24 -34.13 -3.37
C THR A 46 1.28 -33.86 -2.28
N LEU A 47 1.22 -32.69 -1.64
CA LEU A 47 2.13 -32.31 -0.56
C LEU A 47 1.93 -33.20 0.67
N ARG A 48 0.68 -33.46 1.08
CA ARG A 48 0.35 -34.34 2.19
C ARG A 48 0.81 -35.78 1.93
N ALA A 49 0.60 -36.31 0.72
CA ALA A 49 1.07 -37.64 0.34
C ALA A 49 2.61 -37.79 0.39
N ARG A 50 3.34 -36.67 0.35
CA ARG A 50 4.82 -36.62 0.47
C ARG A 50 5.30 -36.30 1.89
N GLY A 51 4.42 -36.24 2.88
CA GLY A 51 4.74 -35.85 4.26
C GLY A 51 5.16 -34.37 4.43
N LYS A 52 4.74 -33.51 3.51
CA LYS A 52 5.04 -32.06 3.52
C LYS A 52 3.84 -31.26 4.06
N ASP A 53 3.36 -31.64 5.26
CA ASP A 53 2.11 -31.09 5.82
C ASP A 53 2.17 -29.59 6.03
N ALA A 54 3.26 -29.01 6.53
CA ALA A 54 3.40 -27.57 6.72
C ALA A 54 3.26 -26.78 5.41
N TYR A 55 3.74 -27.30 4.29
CA TYR A 55 3.55 -26.66 2.97
C TYR A 55 2.11 -26.83 2.48
N ALA A 56 1.48 -27.98 2.75
CA ALA A 56 0.08 -28.22 2.42
C ALA A 56 -0.84 -27.26 3.18
N ASP A 57 -0.59 -27.08 4.48
CA ASP A 57 -1.35 -26.15 5.34
C ASP A 57 -1.20 -24.71 4.86
N GLU A 58 0.00 -24.28 4.44
CA GLU A 58 0.23 -22.93 3.91
C GLU A 58 -0.50 -22.73 2.58
N VAL A 59 -0.45 -23.69 1.65
CA VAL A 59 -1.19 -23.59 0.36
C VAL A 59 -2.70 -23.51 0.62
N GLU A 60 -3.23 -24.33 1.52
CA GLU A 60 -4.63 -24.34 1.88
C GLU A 60 -5.04 -23.00 2.56
N ARG A 61 -4.23 -22.49 3.48
CA ARG A 61 -4.44 -21.21 4.16
C ARG A 61 -4.48 -20.04 3.17
N VAL A 62 -3.48 -19.95 2.29
CA VAL A 62 -3.37 -18.87 1.31
C VAL A 62 -4.51 -18.91 0.30
N GLY A 63 -4.87 -20.09 -0.18
CA GLY A 63 -5.99 -20.27 -1.13
C GLY A 63 -7.37 -19.95 -0.55
N ASN A 64 -7.49 -19.80 0.78
CA ASN A 64 -8.73 -19.44 1.47
C ASN A 64 -8.72 -18.01 2.05
N LEU A 65 -7.73 -17.18 1.74
CA LEU A 65 -7.74 -15.76 2.11
C LEU A 65 -8.89 -15.04 1.40
N ASN A 66 -9.51 -14.07 2.08
CA ASN A 66 -10.61 -13.31 1.49
C ASN A 66 -10.08 -12.25 0.51
N VAL A 67 -9.87 -12.68 -0.72
CA VAL A 67 -9.30 -11.88 -1.81
C VAL A 67 -10.26 -11.87 -2.99
N SER A 68 -10.51 -10.71 -3.55
CA SER A 68 -11.21 -10.56 -4.82
C SER A 68 -10.40 -9.71 -5.81
N TYR A 69 -10.87 -9.62 -7.04
CA TYR A 69 -10.12 -8.98 -8.13
C TYR A 69 -11.00 -7.99 -8.87
N VAL A 70 -10.38 -6.87 -9.22
CA VAL A 70 -10.85 -5.94 -10.25
C VAL A 70 -9.74 -5.74 -11.27
N TYR A 71 -10.09 -5.28 -12.46
CA TYR A 71 -9.10 -5.19 -13.54
C TYR A 71 -8.93 -3.76 -14.00
N GLN A 72 -7.68 -3.33 -14.09
CA GLN A 72 -7.29 -2.14 -14.80
C GLN A 72 -6.93 -2.54 -16.24
N ASP A 73 -7.82 -2.30 -17.19
CA ASP A 73 -7.62 -2.70 -18.58
C ASP A 73 -6.66 -1.75 -19.34
N GLU A 74 -6.59 -0.48 -18.93
CA GLU A 74 -5.67 0.54 -19.46
C GLU A 74 -4.80 1.10 -18.33
N PRO A 75 -3.46 1.17 -18.48
CA PRO A 75 -2.55 1.63 -17.44
C PRO A 75 -2.55 3.17 -17.31
N LEU A 76 -3.66 3.73 -16.85
CA LEU A 76 -3.87 5.18 -16.73
C LEU A 76 -3.41 5.77 -15.39
N GLY A 77 -2.52 5.11 -14.68
CA GLY A 77 -1.94 5.57 -13.42
C GLY A 77 -2.57 4.99 -12.16
N LEU A 78 -2.00 5.37 -10.99
CA LEU A 78 -2.39 4.83 -9.68
C LEU A 78 -3.82 5.25 -9.28
N GLY A 79 -4.18 6.51 -9.50
CA GLY A 79 -5.54 7.00 -9.21
C GLY A 79 -6.60 6.23 -9.98
N HIS A 80 -6.37 5.94 -11.27
CA HIS A 80 -7.27 5.11 -12.07
C HIS A 80 -7.33 3.67 -11.53
N ALA A 81 -6.20 3.08 -11.14
CA ALA A 81 -6.18 1.74 -10.56
C ALA A 81 -7.07 1.66 -9.31
N ILE A 82 -6.96 2.65 -8.41
CA ILE A 82 -7.79 2.74 -7.20
C ILE A 82 -9.27 2.88 -7.58
N HIS A 83 -9.58 3.74 -8.54
CA HIS A 83 -10.97 3.94 -8.98
C HIS A 83 -11.60 2.68 -9.59
N CYS A 84 -10.82 1.78 -10.21
CA CYS A 84 -11.33 0.48 -10.66
C CYS A 84 -11.93 -0.36 -9.53
N ALA A 85 -11.59 -0.09 -8.27
CA ALA A 85 -12.14 -0.77 -7.10
C ALA A 85 -13.34 -0.04 -6.45
N ALA A 86 -13.86 1.04 -7.04
CA ALA A 86 -14.89 1.90 -6.45
C ALA A 86 -16.15 1.13 -6.00
N GLU A 87 -16.61 0.16 -6.78
CA GLU A 87 -17.79 -0.67 -6.42
C GLU A 87 -17.55 -1.56 -5.18
N LYS A 88 -16.27 -1.77 -4.80
CA LYS A 88 -15.86 -2.63 -3.69
C LYS A 88 -15.67 -1.88 -2.38
N THR A 89 -15.35 -0.60 -2.45
CA THR A 89 -15.10 0.22 -1.25
C THR A 89 -16.39 0.79 -0.66
N ALA A 90 -17.49 0.77 -1.41
CA ALA A 90 -18.73 1.45 -1.04
C ALA A 90 -18.44 2.90 -0.59
N ASP A 91 -19.17 3.42 0.40
CA ASP A 91 -18.94 4.77 0.95
C ASP A 91 -18.12 4.71 2.27
N GLU A 92 -17.21 3.73 2.38
CA GLU A 92 -16.42 3.51 3.60
C GLU A 92 -14.95 3.92 3.41
N PRO A 93 -14.23 4.27 4.49
CA PRO A 93 -12.78 4.44 4.45
C PRO A 93 -12.11 3.12 4.03
N PHE A 94 -11.04 3.23 3.26
CA PHE A 94 -10.36 2.06 2.71
C PHE A 94 -8.83 2.22 2.75
N PHE A 95 -8.13 1.10 2.83
CA PHE A 95 -6.69 1.07 2.65
C PHE A 95 -6.31 0.99 1.17
N VAL A 96 -5.23 1.70 0.81
CA VAL A 96 -4.47 1.45 -0.43
C VAL A 96 -3.08 0.99 -0.05
N LEU A 97 -2.71 -0.22 -0.50
CA LEU A 97 -1.44 -0.85 -0.22
C LEU A 97 -0.73 -1.12 -1.55
N LEU A 98 0.39 -0.45 -1.81
CA LEU A 98 1.15 -0.68 -3.04
C LEU A 98 1.79 -2.06 -3.01
N GLY A 99 1.68 -2.78 -4.13
CA GLY A 99 2.06 -4.19 -4.24
C GLY A 99 3.57 -4.47 -4.29
N ASP A 100 4.39 -3.43 -4.36
CA ASP A 100 5.85 -3.48 -4.37
C ASP A 100 6.50 -3.02 -3.07
N VAL A 101 5.71 -2.80 -2.02
CA VAL A 101 6.17 -2.43 -0.68
C VAL A 101 5.85 -3.54 0.31
N ILE A 102 6.77 -3.89 1.20
CA ILE A 102 6.60 -4.89 2.26
C ILE A 102 6.72 -4.22 3.63
N VAL A 103 5.77 -4.50 4.52
CA VAL A 103 5.79 -4.14 5.94
C VAL A 103 5.82 -5.43 6.77
N PRO A 104 7.02 -5.91 7.19
CA PRO A 104 7.16 -7.25 7.77
C PRO A 104 6.41 -7.47 9.08
N ASP A 105 6.32 -6.43 9.89
CA ASP A 105 5.77 -6.50 11.25
C ASP A 105 4.28 -6.10 11.31
N ASN A 106 3.65 -5.77 10.17
CA ASN A 106 2.25 -5.34 10.05
C ASN A 106 1.86 -4.22 11.03
N ASN A 107 2.78 -3.30 11.32
CA ASN A 107 2.63 -2.28 12.37
C ASN A 107 2.15 -0.92 11.85
N ILE A 108 2.28 -0.66 10.55
CA ILE A 108 1.98 0.65 9.95
C ILE A 108 0.47 0.88 9.85
N CYS A 109 -0.28 -0.02 9.23
CA CYS A 109 -1.72 0.13 9.04
C CYS A 109 -2.50 0.24 10.37
N PRO A 110 -2.24 -0.57 11.41
CA PRO A 110 -2.86 -0.38 12.72
C PRO A 110 -2.60 1.00 13.32
N ARG A 111 -1.36 1.51 13.21
CA ARG A 111 -1.01 2.85 13.67
C ARG A 111 -1.75 3.95 12.90
N MET A 112 -1.89 3.79 11.58
CA MET A 112 -2.68 4.71 10.75
C MET A 112 -4.16 4.74 11.18
N LEU A 113 -4.75 3.58 11.50
CA LEU A 113 -6.10 3.48 12.03
C LEU A 113 -6.26 4.19 13.38
N GLU A 114 -5.28 4.06 14.28
CA GLU A 114 -5.28 4.77 15.56
C GLU A 114 -5.27 6.28 15.35
N VAL A 115 -4.40 6.80 14.49
CA VAL A 115 -4.34 8.23 14.14
C VAL A 115 -5.64 8.69 13.50
N SER A 116 -6.16 7.97 12.51
CA SER A 116 -7.43 8.31 11.87
C SER A 116 -8.58 8.42 12.89
N ARG A 117 -8.70 7.45 13.79
CA ARG A 117 -9.73 7.46 14.84
C ARG A 117 -9.57 8.62 15.82
N ALA A 118 -8.33 8.96 16.20
CA ALA A 118 -8.04 10.09 17.07
C ALA A 118 -8.43 11.44 16.44
N HIS A 119 -8.38 11.50 15.09
CA HIS A 119 -8.67 12.70 14.31
C HIS A 119 -9.98 12.60 13.50
N GLY A 120 -11.02 12.01 14.10
CA GLY A 120 -12.39 12.04 13.55
C GLY A 120 -12.61 11.23 12.27
N GLY A 121 -11.75 10.25 11.97
CA GLY A 121 -11.83 9.44 10.75
C GLY A 121 -11.08 10.04 9.56
N ALA A 122 -10.17 10.99 9.81
CA ALA A 122 -9.36 11.62 8.76
C ALA A 122 -8.53 10.62 7.97
N SER A 123 -8.27 10.94 6.70
CA SER A 123 -7.31 10.21 5.88
C SER A 123 -5.90 10.25 6.49
N VAL A 124 -5.18 9.13 6.41
CA VAL A 124 -3.81 9.02 6.94
C VAL A 124 -2.91 8.36 5.89
N ILE A 125 -1.71 8.89 5.73
CA ILE A 125 -0.69 8.34 4.82
C ILE A 125 0.58 7.99 5.61
N ALA A 126 1.26 6.92 5.23
CA ALA A 126 2.59 6.64 5.75
C ALA A 126 3.64 7.42 4.95
N VAL A 127 4.60 8.03 5.65
CA VAL A 127 5.70 8.77 5.03
C VAL A 127 7.05 8.34 5.60
N LEU A 128 8.05 8.34 4.74
CA LEU A 128 9.42 7.97 5.07
C LEU A 128 10.37 9.13 4.74
N PRO A 129 11.23 9.57 5.67
CA PRO A 129 12.29 10.52 5.34
C PRO A 129 13.24 9.91 4.31
N VAL A 130 13.48 10.62 3.21
CA VAL A 130 14.44 10.20 2.16
C VAL A 130 15.58 11.22 2.04
N PRO A 131 16.75 10.81 1.51
CA PRO A 131 17.78 11.76 1.12
C PRO A 131 17.25 12.81 0.15
N ASP A 132 17.70 14.05 0.29
CA ASP A 132 17.22 15.17 -0.54
C ASP A 132 17.36 14.91 -2.05
N GLU A 133 18.42 14.20 -2.44
CA GLU A 133 18.68 13.83 -3.84
C GLU A 133 17.62 12.87 -4.42
N GLN A 134 16.78 12.26 -3.59
CA GLN A 134 15.78 11.28 -3.99
C GLN A 134 14.35 11.83 -4.02
N VAL A 135 14.10 13.06 -3.54
CA VAL A 135 12.73 13.63 -3.45
C VAL A 135 12.02 13.64 -4.80
N HIS A 136 12.75 13.84 -5.90
CA HIS A 136 12.22 13.86 -7.27
C HIS A 136 11.61 12.52 -7.75
N ARG A 137 11.71 11.47 -6.94
CA ARG A 137 11.18 10.13 -7.27
C ARG A 137 9.80 9.85 -6.67
N PHE A 138 9.37 10.65 -5.69
CA PHE A 138 8.23 10.35 -4.83
C PHE A 138 7.27 11.53 -4.72
N GLY A 139 6.05 11.27 -4.29
CA GLY A 139 5.20 12.30 -3.74
C GLY A 139 5.76 12.79 -2.40
N ILE A 140 5.88 14.09 -2.22
CA ILE A 140 6.45 14.72 -1.02
C ILE A 140 5.36 15.53 -0.32
N ILE A 141 5.25 15.39 1.01
CA ILE A 141 4.29 16.17 1.79
C ILE A 141 4.90 17.50 2.25
N ASP A 142 4.05 18.54 2.33
CA ASP A 142 4.20 19.65 3.26
C ASP A 142 3.35 19.40 4.49
N GLY A 143 3.82 19.76 5.66
CA GLY A 143 3.07 19.57 6.88
C GLY A 143 3.81 20.03 8.13
N ALA A 144 3.17 19.85 9.26
CA ALA A 144 3.74 20.16 10.57
C ALA A 144 3.49 19.03 11.58
N PRO A 145 4.43 18.77 12.50
CA PRO A 145 4.25 17.78 13.54
C PRO A 145 3.06 18.15 14.44
N VAL A 146 2.27 17.15 14.83
CA VAL A 146 1.17 17.31 15.77
C VAL A 146 1.74 17.30 17.19
N GLU A 147 1.40 18.32 17.98
CA GLU A 147 1.91 18.48 19.35
C GLU A 147 1.42 17.32 20.23
N GLY A 148 2.34 16.65 20.91
CA GLY A 148 2.04 15.52 21.81
C GLY A 148 1.90 14.16 21.10
N GLU A 149 1.94 14.11 19.77
CA GLU A 149 1.81 12.87 19.00
C GLU A 149 3.13 12.53 18.28
N ASN A 150 3.86 11.55 18.81
CA ASN A 150 5.16 11.19 18.26
C ASN A 150 5.06 10.65 16.82
N GLY A 151 5.75 11.32 15.88
CA GLY A 151 5.81 10.91 14.47
C GLY A 151 4.48 11.05 13.71
N VAL A 152 3.54 11.86 14.24
CA VAL A 152 2.31 12.23 13.52
C VAL A 152 2.44 13.66 13.01
N TRP A 153 2.09 13.87 11.76
CA TRP A 153 2.13 15.18 11.10
C TRP A 153 0.74 15.51 10.54
N LYS A 154 0.34 16.75 10.63
CA LYS A 154 -0.81 17.28 9.88
C LYS A 154 -0.31 17.69 8.50
N VAL A 155 -0.92 17.14 7.45
CA VAL A 155 -0.56 17.42 6.06
C VAL A 155 -1.22 18.72 5.59
N ASN A 156 -0.47 19.60 4.94
CA ASN A 156 -0.96 20.84 4.36
C ASN A 156 -1.12 20.73 2.84
N SER A 157 -0.19 20.05 2.16
CA SER A 157 -0.23 19.79 0.72
C SER A 157 0.65 18.61 0.34
N LEU A 158 0.47 18.11 -0.91
CA LEU A 158 1.31 17.08 -1.51
C LEU A 158 1.80 17.56 -2.87
N VAL A 159 3.07 17.27 -3.19
CA VAL A 159 3.66 17.59 -4.49
C VAL A 159 4.24 16.32 -5.11
N GLU A 160 3.77 15.96 -6.30
CA GLU A 160 4.25 14.77 -7.01
C GLU A 160 5.60 15.04 -7.68
N LYS A 161 6.62 14.28 -7.30
CA LYS A 161 7.97 14.28 -7.91
C LYS A 161 8.56 15.69 -8.09
N PRO A 162 8.64 16.49 -7.03
CA PRO A 162 9.14 17.87 -7.15
C PRO A 162 10.62 17.90 -7.55
N ALA A 163 11.06 18.98 -8.18
CA ALA A 163 12.48 19.29 -8.20
C ALA A 163 12.99 19.55 -6.77
N LEU A 164 14.28 19.36 -6.51
CA LEU A 164 14.82 19.51 -5.16
C LEU A 164 14.55 20.90 -4.57
N GLU A 165 14.67 21.95 -5.39
CA GLU A 165 14.40 23.34 -5.00
C GLU A 165 12.93 23.62 -4.70
N ASP A 166 12.00 22.81 -5.20
CA ASP A 166 10.54 22.96 -5.03
C ASP A 166 9.98 21.98 -3.98
N ALA A 167 10.81 21.06 -3.47
CA ALA A 167 10.39 20.07 -2.49
C ALA A 167 10.09 20.74 -1.13
N PRO A 168 8.86 20.64 -0.60
CA PRO A 168 8.50 21.31 0.67
C PRO A 168 9.16 20.65 1.88
N SER A 169 9.54 19.38 1.78
CA SER A 169 10.23 18.61 2.80
C SER A 169 10.98 17.45 2.16
N ASN A 170 11.50 16.53 2.97
CA ASN A 170 12.02 15.23 2.52
C ASN A 170 11.15 14.03 2.98
N LEU A 171 9.92 14.28 3.41
CA LEU A 171 8.98 13.24 3.81
C LEU A 171 8.25 12.69 2.58
N SER A 172 8.71 11.54 2.10
CA SER A 172 8.16 10.87 0.92
C SER A 172 7.01 9.94 1.29
N VAL A 173 5.99 9.88 0.45
CA VAL A 173 4.87 8.95 0.60
C VAL A 173 5.34 7.52 0.38
N PHE A 174 4.99 6.63 1.32
CA PHE A 174 5.56 5.26 1.39
C PHE A 174 4.66 4.18 0.77
N GLY A 175 3.54 4.52 0.14
CA GLY A 175 2.68 3.51 -0.51
C GLY A 175 1.76 2.75 0.45
N ARG A 176 1.49 3.32 1.62
CA ARG A 176 0.44 2.92 2.56
C ARG A 176 -0.45 4.11 2.81
N TYR A 177 -1.75 3.94 2.51
CA TYR A 177 -2.75 5.00 2.66
C TYR A 177 -4.00 4.42 3.33
N LEU A 178 -4.57 5.15 4.26
CA LEU A 178 -5.93 4.99 4.76
C LEU A 178 -6.70 6.21 4.29
N LEU A 179 -7.64 6.03 3.40
CA LEU A 179 -8.31 7.11 2.69
C LEU A 179 -9.80 7.15 3.04
N SER A 180 -10.35 8.36 3.12
CA SER A 180 -11.80 8.58 3.22
C SER A 180 -12.51 8.22 1.90
N ALA A 181 -13.80 7.93 1.97
CA ALA A 181 -14.63 7.68 0.78
C ALA A 181 -14.59 8.87 -0.19
N ARG A 182 -14.39 10.10 0.30
CA ARG A 182 -14.31 11.31 -0.52
C ARG A 182 -13.21 11.26 -1.59
N VAL A 183 -12.09 10.60 -1.29
CA VAL A 183 -11.00 10.40 -2.27
C VAL A 183 -11.50 9.58 -3.48
N MET A 184 -12.32 8.56 -3.26
CA MET A 184 -12.89 7.76 -4.35
C MET A 184 -13.81 8.58 -5.26
N GLU A 185 -14.61 9.48 -4.69
CA GLU A 185 -15.47 10.39 -5.46
C GLU A 185 -14.62 11.35 -6.32
N LEU A 186 -13.55 11.91 -5.76
CA LEU A 186 -12.64 12.80 -6.51
C LEU A 186 -11.92 12.05 -7.65
N LEU A 187 -11.57 10.80 -7.45
CA LEU A 187 -10.97 9.98 -8.49
C LEU A 187 -11.93 9.67 -9.64
N ALA A 188 -13.25 9.63 -9.41
CA ALA A 188 -14.24 9.42 -10.45
C ALA A 188 -14.24 10.53 -11.52
N ASP A 189 -13.97 11.76 -11.11
CA ASP A 189 -13.93 12.94 -11.99
C ASP A 189 -12.50 13.34 -12.40
N ALA A 190 -11.49 12.62 -11.92
CA ALA A 190 -10.08 12.95 -12.15
C ALA A 190 -9.69 12.80 -13.63
N LYS A 191 -8.85 13.70 -14.09
CA LYS A 191 -8.33 13.70 -15.46
C LYS A 191 -6.84 13.42 -15.45
N PRO A 192 -6.33 12.78 -16.51
CA PRO A 192 -4.88 12.59 -16.65
C PRO A 192 -4.12 13.91 -16.56
N THR A 193 -3.03 13.91 -15.80
CA THR A 193 -2.13 15.04 -15.58
C THR A 193 -0.71 14.74 -16.07
N VAL A 194 0.26 14.71 -15.20
CA VAL A 194 1.66 14.46 -15.56
C VAL A 194 1.82 13.05 -16.17
N GLY A 195 2.45 12.98 -17.34
CA GLY A 195 2.67 11.72 -18.04
C GLY A 195 1.43 11.10 -18.69
N GLY A 196 0.26 11.77 -18.66
CA GLY A 196 -1.00 11.22 -19.14
C GLY A 196 -1.65 10.24 -18.17
N GLU A 197 -1.24 10.25 -16.90
CA GLU A 197 -1.74 9.39 -15.84
C GLU A 197 -2.66 10.15 -14.89
N ILE A 198 -3.63 9.44 -14.30
CA ILE A 198 -4.43 9.93 -13.18
C ILE A 198 -3.63 9.65 -11.90
N GLN A 199 -3.06 10.71 -11.33
CA GLN A 199 -2.23 10.63 -10.15
C GLN A 199 -3.10 10.58 -8.88
N LEU A 200 -2.77 9.68 -7.94
CA LEU A 200 -3.41 9.69 -6.62
C LEU A 200 -3.09 10.98 -5.87
N THR A 201 -1.87 11.48 -5.99
CA THR A 201 -1.39 12.70 -5.30
C THR A 201 -2.28 13.91 -5.60
N ASP A 202 -2.75 14.05 -6.86
CA ASP A 202 -3.65 15.14 -7.24
C ASP A 202 -5.02 15.06 -6.52
N ALA A 203 -5.55 13.86 -6.36
CA ALA A 203 -6.79 13.64 -5.61
C ALA A 203 -6.61 13.86 -4.11
N LEU A 204 -5.46 13.48 -3.55
CA LEU A 204 -5.12 13.73 -2.15
C LEU A 204 -4.95 15.21 -1.87
N ASP A 205 -4.33 15.97 -2.77
CA ASP A 205 -4.22 17.42 -2.64
C ASP A 205 -5.59 18.10 -2.77
N ALA A 206 -6.46 17.60 -3.64
CA ALA A 206 -7.82 18.11 -3.76
C ALA A 206 -8.68 17.85 -2.50
N VAL A 207 -8.55 16.68 -1.87
CA VAL A 207 -9.31 16.39 -0.65
C VAL A 207 -8.88 17.26 0.52
N LEU A 208 -7.65 17.73 0.57
CA LEU A 208 -7.14 18.63 1.61
C LEU A 208 -7.86 20.00 1.63
N ALA A 209 -8.53 20.38 0.55
CA ALA A 209 -9.38 21.58 0.54
C ALA A 209 -10.70 21.39 1.34
N GLU A 210 -11.09 20.16 1.62
CA GLU A 210 -12.38 19.79 2.23
C GLU A 210 -12.20 19.07 3.56
N GLU A 211 -11.16 18.25 3.72
CA GLU A 211 -10.91 17.38 4.87
C GLU A 211 -9.48 17.53 5.39
N GLU A 212 -9.30 17.25 6.69
CA GLU A 212 -7.95 17.14 7.25
C GLU A 212 -7.32 15.79 6.88
N MET A 213 -6.01 15.81 6.69
CA MET A 213 -5.20 14.61 6.45
C MET A 213 -3.99 14.60 7.37
N TYR A 214 -3.61 13.40 7.80
CA TYR A 214 -2.45 13.21 8.66
C TYR A 214 -1.44 12.29 8.01
N ALA A 215 -0.18 12.38 8.46
CA ALA A 215 0.87 11.48 8.06
C ALA A 215 1.48 10.80 9.28
N VAL A 216 1.80 9.52 9.14
CA VAL A 216 2.56 8.74 10.10
C VAL A 216 3.97 8.59 9.57
N VAL A 217 4.95 9.18 10.26
CA VAL A 217 6.37 9.03 9.92
C VAL A 217 6.84 7.65 10.37
N ILE A 218 7.40 6.90 9.44
CA ILE A 218 7.98 5.58 9.66
C ILE A 218 9.50 5.62 9.46
N SER A 219 10.18 4.57 9.85
CA SER A 219 11.61 4.38 9.61
C SER A 219 11.86 3.42 8.45
N ASP A 220 13.09 3.39 7.95
CA ASP A 220 13.57 2.45 6.94
C ASP A 220 13.67 0.99 7.43
N GLU A 221 13.42 0.77 8.73
CA GLU A 221 13.31 -0.56 9.32
C GLU A 221 11.86 -1.08 9.34
N ASP A 222 10.85 -0.19 9.27
CA ASP A 222 9.44 -0.55 9.30
C ASP A 222 8.94 -1.13 8.00
N GLY A 223 9.52 -0.71 6.87
CA GLY A 223 9.06 -1.14 5.55
C GLY A 223 10.15 -1.09 4.47
N PHE A 224 9.94 -1.88 3.44
CA PHE A 224 10.93 -2.08 2.37
C PHE A 224 10.29 -1.95 0.99
N ASP A 225 10.92 -1.16 0.11
CA ASP A 225 10.60 -1.09 -1.31
C ASP A 225 11.18 -2.31 -2.05
N THR A 226 10.44 -2.83 -3.03
CA THR A 226 10.86 -3.93 -3.91
C THR A 226 10.69 -3.60 -5.39
N GLY A 227 10.48 -2.33 -5.72
CA GLY A 227 10.17 -1.85 -7.07
C GLY A 227 11.33 -1.93 -8.06
N THR A 228 12.58 -2.09 -7.59
CA THR A 228 13.75 -2.29 -8.44
C THR A 228 14.44 -3.62 -8.11
N VAL A 229 15.29 -4.11 -9.02
CA VAL A 229 16.07 -5.34 -8.78
C VAL A 229 16.98 -5.18 -7.55
N GLU A 230 17.57 -4.00 -7.38
CA GLU A 230 18.47 -3.69 -6.26
C GLU A 230 17.71 -3.68 -4.92
N THR A 231 16.62 -2.92 -4.83
CA THR A 231 15.80 -2.85 -3.60
C THR A 231 15.14 -4.19 -3.30
N TRP A 232 14.72 -4.95 -4.32
CA TRP A 232 14.21 -6.30 -4.17
C TRP A 232 15.24 -7.25 -3.54
N LEU A 233 16.51 -7.21 -4.02
CA LEU A 233 17.57 -8.06 -3.48
C LEU A 233 17.92 -7.68 -2.04
N ASP A 234 18.04 -6.38 -1.75
CA ASP A 234 18.31 -5.88 -0.40
C ASP A 234 17.20 -6.29 0.58
N THR A 235 15.95 -6.06 0.20
CA THR A 235 14.77 -6.48 0.99
C THR A 235 14.76 -7.98 1.24
N ASN A 236 15.09 -8.80 0.23
CA ASN A 236 15.14 -10.24 0.39
C ASN A 236 16.21 -10.67 1.41
N ASN A 237 17.38 -10.03 1.40
CA ASN A 237 18.45 -10.27 2.36
C ASN A 237 18.05 -9.84 3.79
N LYS A 238 17.42 -8.68 3.93
CA LYS A 238 16.90 -8.18 5.22
C LYS A 238 15.84 -9.12 5.81
N LEU A 239 14.88 -9.57 5.00
CA LEU A 239 13.86 -10.52 5.44
C LEU A 239 14.46 -11.88 5.83
N TYR A 240 15.46 -12.34 5.08
CA TYR A 240 16.18 -13.58 5.41
C TYR A 240 16.91 -13.47 6.75
N ALA A 241 17.60 -12.35 7.01
CA ALA A 241 18.29 -12.11 8.27
C ALA A 241 17.31 -12.04 9.46
N ARG A 242 16.16 -11.34 9.32
CA ARG A 242 15.12 -11.29 10.36
C ARG A 242 14.54 -12.65 10.70
N LYS A 243 14.43 -13.54 9.73
CA LYS A 243 13.84 -14.90 9.93
C LYS A 243 14.80 -15.88 10.60
N ASN A 244 16.12 -15.68 10.47
CA ASN A 244 17.14 -16.61 10.91
C ASN A 244 18.08 -16.06 11.99
N GLY A 245 17.89 -14.84 12.44
CA GLY A 245 18.59 -14.20 13.56
C GLY A 245 17.79 -14.28 14.84
#